data_34153a1af536fdb487f1985a2351629b
#
_entry.id   34153a1af536fdb487f1985a2351629b
#
_cell.length_a   1.000
_cell.length_b   1.000
_cell.length_c   1.000
_cell.angle_alpha   90.00
_cell.angle_beta   90.00
_cell.angle_gamma   90.00
#
_symmetry.space_group_name_H-M   'P 1'
#
loop_
_entity.id
_entity.type
_entity.pdbx_description
1 polymer ?
#
loop_
_entity_poly.entity_id
_entity_poly.type
_entity_poly.pdbx_seq_one_letter_code
_entity_poly.pdbx_strand_id
1 'polypeptide(L)'
;MMLKDKVAIVTGGTRGIGYAIVHKFLQNGAKVVLFGSREETVAKAVASLKEENPDWEVSGAWPKLTDAAAMVDEINKVKEKYGKIDILVNNAGVSDSTPIDKYTAERFASVMDLNV
;
A
#
# COMPACT_ATOMS: atom_id res chain seq x y z
N MET A 1 -1.35 -6.18 19.41
CA MET A 1 -1.21 -5.33 18.22
C MET A 1 -2.54 -5.25 17.51
N MET A 2 -2.94 -4.04 17.19
CA MET A 2 -4.27 -3.79 16.63
C MET A 2 -4.48 -4.36 15.24
N LEU A 3 -3.41 -4.47 14.46
CA LEU A 3 -3.50 -4.88 13.05
C LEU A 3 -2.82 -6.23 12.80
N LYS A 4 -2.65 -7.02 13.83
CA LYS A 4 -2.00 -8.32 13.68
C LYS A 4 -2.65 -9.13 12.56
N ASP A 5 -1.82 -9.62 11.65
CA ASP A 5 -2.22 -10.44 10.50
C ASP A 5 -3.13 -9.72 9.48
N LYS A 6 -3.34 -8.42 9.61
CA LYS A 6 -4.02 -7.66 8.57
C LYS A 6 -3.08 -7.42 7.41
N VAL A 7 -3.61 -7.44 6.21
CA VAL A 7 -2.85 -7.17 4.98
C VAL A 7 -3.27 -5.81 4.45
N ALA A 8 -2.31 -4.93 4.27
CA ALA A 8 -2.57 -3.57 3.83
C ALA A 8 -1.76 -3.21 2.59
N ILE A 9 -2.37 -2.46 1.69
CA ILE A 9 -1.70 -1.84 0.55
C ILE A 9 -1.75 -0.34 0.78
N VAL A 10 -0.60 0.32 0.62
CA VAL A 10 -0.52 1.78 0.74
C VAL A 10 0.10 2.32 -0.54
N THR A 11 -0.67 3.06 -1.32
CA THR A 11 -0.13 3.74 -2.50
C THR A 11 0.55 5.04 -2.07
N GLY A 12 1.63 5.40 -2.76
CA GLY A 12 2.41 6.55 -2.35
C GLY A 12 3.14 6.35 -1.04
N GLY A 13 3.51 5.12 -0.72
CA GLY A 13 4.10 4.76 0.58
C GLY A 13 5.59 5.00 0.73
N THR A 14 6.26 5.59 -0.27
CA THR A 14 7.71 5.73 -0.25
C THR A 14 8.21 6.93 0.55
N ARG A 15 7.36 7.90 0.82
CA ARG A 15 7.75 9.11 1.55
C ARG A 15 6.52 9.80 2.14
N GLY A 16 6.80 10.78 3.02
CA GLY A 16 5.76 11.65 3.57
C GLY A 16 4.71 10.90 4.37
N ILE A 17 3.47 11.29 4.18
CA ILE A 17 2.34 10.73 4.91
C ILE A 17 2.19 9.24 4.63
N GLY A 18 2.36 8.84 3.37
CA GLY A 18 2.26 7.43 2.99
C GLY A 18 3.27 6.56 3.72
N TYR A 19 4.51 7.00 3.79
CA TYR A 19 5.56 6.28 4.53
C TYR A 19 5.22 6.18 6.01
N ALA A 20 4.72 7.26 6.60
CA ALA A 20 4.32 7.26 8.00
C ALA A 20 3.19 6.27 8.28
N ILE A 21 2.24 6.16 7.35
CA ILE A 21 1.15 5.18 7.45
C ILE A 21 1.69 3.77 7.40
N VAL A 22 2.59 3.48 6.47
CA VAL A 22 3.22 2.16 6.35
C VAL A 22 3.94 1.80 7.66
N HIS A 23 4.72 2.72 8.18
CA HIS A 23 5.47 2.53 9.42
C HIS A 23 4.52 2.21 10.58
N LYS A 24 3.46 2.98 10.70
CA LYS A 24 2.48 2.78 11.78
C LYS A 24 1.78 1.43 11.66
N PHE A 25 1.40 1.05 10.45
CA PHE A 25 0.77 -0.24 10.23
C PHE A 25 1.70 -1.39 10.62
N LEU A 26 2.96 -1.29 10.23
CA LEU A 26 3.94 -2.33 10.57
C LEU A 26 4.14 -2.42 12.08
N GLN A 27 4.18 -1.27 12.76
CA GLN A 27 4.29 -1.25 14.23
C GLN A 27 3.11 -1.93 14.91
N ASN A 28 1.97 -1.99 14.24
CA ASN A 28 0.76 -2.60 14.78
C ASN A 28 0.53 -4.02 14.26
N GLY A 29 1.53 -4.61 13.62
CA GLY A 29 1.48 -6.02 13.25
C GLY A 29 0.94 -6.32 11.87
N ALA A 30 0.63 -5.32 11.07
CA ALA A 30 0.14 -5.53 9.70
C ALA A 30 1.25 -6.00 8.77
N LYS A 31 0.86 -6.72 7.74
CA LYS A 31 1.70 -7.00 6.59
C LYS A 31 1.39 -5.94 5.56
N VAL A 32 2.41 -5.26 5.05
CA VAL A 32 2.19 -4.10 4.18
C VAL A 32 2.90 -4.25 2.85
N VAL A 33 2.18 -3.93 1.78
CA VAL A 33 2.78 -3.77 0.46
C VAL A 33 2.65 -2.28 0.11
N LEU A 34 3.77 -1.61 -0.06
CA LEU A 34 3.74 -0.21 -0.44
C LEU A 34 3.92 -0.07 -1.96
N PHE A 35 3.13 0.79 -2.54
CA PHE A 35 3.21 1.08 -3.97
C PHE A 35 3.84 2.45 -4.17
N GLY A 36 4.83 2.51 -5.03
CA GLY A 36 5.46 3.76 -5.41
C GLY A 36 5.54 3.89 -6.92
N SER A 37 6.08 5.00 -7.39
CA SER A 37 6.18 5.28 -8.82
C SER A 37 7.46 4.75 -9.46
N ARG A 38 8.48 4.49 -8.66
CA ARG A 38 9.79 4.03 -9.16
C ARG A 38 10.32 2.89 -8.32
N GLU A 39 10.98 1.96 -9.00
CA GLU A 39 11.65 0.85 -8.33
C GLU A 39 12.64 1.32 -7.28
N GLU A 40 13.46 2.30 -7.60
CA GLU A 40 14.50 2.78 -6.70
C GLU A 40 13.95 3.32 -5.38
N THR A 41 12.92 4.14 -5.44
CA THR A 41 12.34 4.72 -4.23
C THR A 41 11.60 3.68 -3.41
N VAL A 42 10.95 2.74 -4.07
CA VAL A 42 10.26 1.63 -3.41
C VAL A 42 11.27 0.74 -2.70
N ALA A 43 12.33 0.33 -3.38
CA ALA A 43 13.36 -0.53 -2.80
C ALA A 43 14.02 0.14 -1.60
N LYS A 44 14.29 1.43 -1.70
CA LYS A 44 14.92 2.20 -0.62
C LYS A 44 13.99 2.29 0.60
N ALA A 45 12.72 2.52 0.37
CA ALA A 45 11.74 2.58 1.47
C ALA A 45 11.60 1.24 2.17
N VAL A 46 11.50 0.15 1.42
CA VAL A 46 11.42 -1.20 1.98
C VAL A 46 12.67 -1.52 2.77
N ALA A 47 13.84 -1.21 2.22
CA ALA A 47 15.11 -1.46 2.90
C ALA A 47 15.21 -0.70 4.20
N SER A 48 14.79 0.57 4.21
CA SER A 48 14.81 1.40 5.41
C SER A 48 13.91 0.81 6.51
N LEU A 49 12.72 0.34 6.14
CA LEU A 49 11.81 -0.27 7.10
C LEU A 49 12.35 -1.59 7.65
N LYS A 50 12.92 -2.41 6.81
CA LYS A 50 13.51 -3.68 7.24
C LYS A 50 14.78 -3.50 8.05
N GLU A 51 15.49 -2.43 7.83
CA GLU A 51 16.64 -2.07 8.65
C GLU A 51 16.21 -1.72 10.07
N GLU A 52 15.09 -1.04 10.21
CA GLU A 52 14.54 -0.70 11.51
C GLU A 52 14.05 -1.94 12.25
N ASN A 53 13.36 -2.84 11.56
CA ASN A 53 12.89 -4.09 12.15
C ASN A 53 12.83 -5.19 11.08
N PRO A 54 13.81 -6.11 11.06
CA PRO A 54 13.85 -7.18 10.05
C PRO A 54 12.67 -8.14 10.10
N ASP A 55 11.93 -8.17 11.19
CA ASP A 55 10.78 -9.08 11.31
C ASP A 55 9.52 -8.55 10.65
N TRP A 56 9.51 -7.28 10.27
CA TRP A 56 8.35 -6.70 9.60
C TRP A 56 8.17 -7.30 8.21
N GLU A 57 6.94 -7.68 7.91
CA GLU A 57 6.59 -8.15 6.57
C GLU A 57 6.17 -6.97 5.71
N VAL A 58 7.13 -6.42 5.00
CA VAL A 58 6.93 -5.30 4.10
C VAL A 58 7.58 -5.60 2.77
N SER A 59 6.87 -5.30 1.72
CA SER A 59 7.38 -5.42 0.35
C SER A 59 6.84 -4.24 -0.46
N GLY A 60 7.26 -4.15 -1.70
CA GLY A 60 6.88 -3.02 -2.52
C GLY A 60 6.62 -3.42 -3.96
N ALA A 61 5.89 -2.56 -4.65
CA ALA A 61 5.64 -2.69 -6.07
C ALA A 61 5.63 -1.29 -6.68
N TRP A 62 5.81 -1.23 -7.99
CA TRP A 62 5.85 0.05 -8.69
C TRP A 62 5.02 0.01 -9.98
N PRO A 63 3.75 -0.35 -9.89
CA PRO A 63 2.88 -0.28 -11.05
C PRO A 63 2.68 1.18 -11.45
N LYS A 64 2.36 1.40 -12.70
CA LYS A 64 2.04 2.75 -13.14
C LYS A 64 0.74 3.17 -12.48
N LEU A 65 0.82 4.11 -11.54
CA LEU A 65 -0.32 4.48 -10.69
C LEU A 65 -1.47 5.12 -11.45
N THR A 66 -1.21 5.60 -12.66
CA THR A 66 -2.26 6.16 -13.52
C THR A 66 -2.91 5.11 -14.42
N ASP A 67 -2.41 3.89 -14.40
CA ASP A 67 -2.95 2.79 -15.21
C ASP A 67 -3.79 1.88 -14.29
N ALA A 68 -5.10 1.99 -14.43
CA ALA A 68 -6.01 1.23 -13.57
C ALA A 68 -5.85 -0.28 -13.73
N ALA A 69 -5.59 -0.76 -14.95
CA ALA A 69 -5.38 -2.18 -15.17
C ALA A 69 -4.12 -2.69 -14.49
N ALA A 70 -3.03 -1.92 -14.55
CA ALA A 70 -1.79 -2.29 -13.88
C ALA A 70 -1.98 -2.30 -12.36
N MET A 71 -2.73 -1.35 -11.83
CA MET A 71 -3.01 -1.29 -10.40
C MET A 71 -3.82 -2.49 -9.94
N VAL A 72 -4.88 -2.82 -10.66
CA VAL A 72 -5.70 -3.97 -10.32
C VAL A 72 -4.89 -5.26 -10.37
N ASP A 73 -4.02 -5.40 -11.38
CA ASP A 73 -3.18 -6.57 -11.53
C ASP A 73 -2.23 -6.74 -10.33
N GLU A 74 -1.59 -5.67 -9.90
CA GLU A 74 -0.71 -5.72 -8.73
C GLU A 74 -1.47 -6.00 -7.45
N ILE A 75 -2.65 -5.41 -7.29
CA ILE A 75 -3.50 -5.67 -6.14
C ILE A 75 -3.91 -7.14 -6.09
N ASN A 76 -4.24 -7.72 -7.23
CA ASN A 76 -4.59 -9.14 -7.31
C ASN A 76 -3.41 -10.02 -6.94
N LYS A 77 -2.19 -9.65 -7.32
CA LYS A 77 -0.99 -10.39 -6.92
C LYS A 77 -0.82 -10.39 -5.41
N VAL A 78 -1.09 -9.28 -4.76
CA VAL A 78 -1.02 -9.19 -3.30
C VAL A 78 -2.08 -10.09 -2.66
N LYS A 79 -3.30 -10.03 -3.18
CA LYS A 79 -4.39 -10.87 -2.69
C LYS A 79 -4.05 -12.35 -2.84
N GLU A 80 -3.44 -12.73 -3.96
CA GLU A 80 -3.04 -14.11 -4.21
C GLU A 80 -1.94 -14.54 -3.25
N LYS A 81 -0.97 -13.68 -3.01
CA LYS A 81 0.16 -13.99 -2.11
C LYS A 81 -0.27 -14.16 -0.65
N TYR A 82 -1.14 -13.28 -0.17
CA TYR A 82 -1.54 -13.27 1.23
C TYR A 82 -2.91 -13.87 1.49
N GLY A 83 -3.65 -14.18 0.46
CA GLY A 83 -5.00 -14.74 0.56
C GLY A 83 -6.09 -13.73 0.84
N LYS A 84 -5.74 -12.49 1.11
CA LYS A 84 -6.71 -11.43 1.43
C LYS A 84 -6.06 -10.07 1.34
N ILE A 85 -6.89 -9.03 1.32
CA ILE A 85 -6.48 -7.65 1.51
C ILE A 85 -7.51 -7.04 2.45
N ASP A 86 -7.07 -6.54 3.59
CA ASP A 86 -7.95 -5.96 4.60
C ASP A 86 -8.05 -4.44 4.49
N ILE A 87 -6.98 -3.79 4.06
CA ILE A 87 -6.91 -2.33 4.06
C ILE A 87 -6.27 -1.85 2.76
N LEU A 88 -6.88 -0.87 2.13
CA LEU A 88 -6.29 -0.18 0.99
C LEU A 88 -6.26 1.31 1.29
N VAL A 89 -5.06 1.88 1.35
CA VAL A 89 -4.87 3.31 1.52
C VAL A 89 -4.42 3.89 0.20
N ASN A 90 -5.27 4.68 -0.44
CA ASN A 90 -4.92 5.33 -1.69
C ASN A 90 -4.40 6.74 -1.40
N ASN A 91 -3.11 6.84 -1.17
CA ASN A 91 -2.44 8.09 -0.84
C ASN A 91 -1.82 8.77 -2.07
N ALA A 92 -1.61 8.02 -3.15
CA ALA A 92 -1.06 8.59 -4.38
C ALA A 92 -2.06 9.56 -4.99
N GLY A 93 -1.59 10.73 -5.38
CA GLY A 93 -2.46 11.74 -5.99
C GLY A 93 -3.19 12.63 -5.01
N VAL A 94 -3.08 12.36 -3.72
CA VAL A 94 -3.76 13.15 -2.70
C VAL A 94 -3.25 14.59 -2.66
N SER A 95 -2.06 14.83 -3.15
CA SER A 95 -1.45 16.17 -3.14
C SER A 95 -2.33 17.26 -3.72
N ASP A 96 -3.20 16.90 -4.64
CA ASP A 96 -4.08 17.86 -5.29
C ASP A 96 -5.39 18.07 -4.54
N SER A 97 -5.65 17.23 -3.56
CA SER A 97 -6.83 17.33 -2.70
C SER A 97 -8.14 17.40 -3.45
N THR A 98 -8.24 16.72 -4.56
CA THR A 98 -9.44 16.75 -5.38
C THR A 98 -10.41 15.64 -5.01
N PRO A 99 -11.72 15.85 -5.23
CA PRO A 99 -12.70 14.79 -5.01
C PRO A 99 -12.45 13.53 -5.84
N ILE A 100 -11.71 13.67 -6.93
CA ILE A 100 -11.37 12.56 -7.80
C ILE A 100 -10.58 11.51 -7.05
N ASP A 101 -9.68 11.91 -6.19
CA ASP A 101 -8.86 10.98 -5.41
C ASP A 101 -9.73 10.10 -4.51
N LYS A 102 -10.70 10.69 -3.87
CA LYS A 102 -11.64 9.97 -3.03
C LYS A 102 -12.45 8.97 -3.86
N TYR A 103 -12.93 9.42 -5.00
CA TYR A 103 -13.68 8.57 -5.91
C TYR A 103 -12.85 7.36 -6.36
N THR A 104 -11.59 7.59 -6.69
CA THR A 104 -10.69 6.53 -7.11
C THR A 104 -10.47 5.50 -6.00
N ALA A 105 -10.29 5.96 -4.78
CA ALA A 105 -10.12 5.07 -3.63
C ALA A 105 -11.37 4.20 -3.42
N GLU A 106 -12.54 4.80 -3.48
CA GLU A 106 -13.80 4.07 -3.34
C GLU A 106 -13.97 3.04 -4.45
N ARG A 107 -13.57 3.40 -5.67
CA ARG A 107 -13.67 2.51 -6.81
C ARG A 107 -12.76 1.31 -6.65
N PHE A 108 -11.54 1.50 -6.21
CA PHE A 108 -10.63 0.40 -5.95
C PHE A 108 -11.16 -0.49 -4.84
N ALA A 109 -11.65 0.09 -3.76
CA ALA A 109 -12.22 -0.68 -2.67
C ALA A 109 -13.40 -1.52 -3.15
N SER A 110 -14.27 -0.94 -3.98
CA SER A 110 -15.41 -1.64 -4.56
C SER A 110 -14.98 -2.83 -5.42
N VAL A 111 -13.99 -2.61 -6.29
CA VAL A 111 -13.48 -3.67 -7.18
C VAL A 111 -12.85 -4.80 -6.39
N MET A 112 -12.16 -4.49 -5.32
CA MET A 112 -11.42 -5.47 -4.54
C MET A 112 -12.24 -6.10 -3.42
N ASP A 113 -13.46 -5.64 -3.21
CA ASP A 113 -14.33 -6.15 -2.14
C ASP A 113 -13.59 -6.22 -0.79
N LEU A 114 -13.02 -5.08 -0.42
CA LEU A 114 -12.21 -4.99 0.79
C LEU A 114 -13.07 -4.88 2.03
N ASN A 115 -12.72 -5.65 3.06
CA ASN A 115 -13.29 -5.52 4.39
C ASN A 115 -12.45 -4.50 5.16
N VAL A 116 -12.96 -3.34 5.27
CA VAL A 116 -12.26 -2.26 5.97
C VAL A 116 -12.92 -1.97 7.28
#